data_9aa8d774c688faa3cdd6aa6a3b82c044
#
_entry.id   9aa8d774c688faa3cdd6aa6a3b82c044
#
_cell.length_a   1.000
_cell.length_b   1.000
_cell.length_c   1.000
_cell.angle_alpha   90.00
_cell.angle_beta   90.00
_cell.angle_gamma   90.00
#
_symmetry.space_group_name_H-M   'P 1'
#
loop_
_entity.id
_entity.type
_entity.pdbx_description
1 polymer ?
#
loop_
_entity_poly.entity_id
_entity_poly.type
_entity_poly.pdbx_seq_one_letter_code
_entity_poly.pdbx_strand_id
1 'polypeptide(L)'
;KTSILLGLQFALFGLQPGQKGSSILRQGTDNAYTCLDIEIDGEIVKLERTIKKSKSGSITQDSSTITIGEKKEELSTMEMKERVISLLNYPKEFTKKSNLLYKFTVYTPQEEMKAIVQEKPEVRLNTLRHLFGIDRYKRIKENAEILLKKIKDATKLKEVLISELNLLKEKFASENEMKIKLTRG
;
A
#
# COMPACT_ATOMS: atom_id res chain seq x y z
N LYS A 1 -2.02 -19.72 -24.30
CA LYS A 1 -2.81 -19.47 -23.06
C LYS A 1 -2.23 -18.30 -22.23
N THR A 2 -0.93 -18.24 -22.03
CA THR A 2 -0.24 -17.17 -21.27
C THR A 2 -0.46 -15.77 -21.88
N SER A 3 -0.50 -15.66 -23.20
CA SER A 3 -0.72 -14.38 -23.91
C SER A 3 -2.07 -13.74 -23.58
N ILE A 4 -3.11 -14.54 -23.34
CA ILE A 4 -4.44 -14.04 -22.96
C ILE A 4 -4.36 -13.40 -21.57
N LEU A 5 -3.73 -14.07 -20.61
CA LEU A 5 -3.57 -13.55 -19.26
C LEU A 5 -2.71 -12.28 -19.20
N LEU A 6 -1.68 -12.22 -20.03
CA LEU A 6 -0.87 -10.99 -20.20
C LEU A 6 -1.70 -9.87 -20.86
N GLY A 7 -2.57 -10.20 -21.82
CA GLY A 7 -3.51 -9.25 -22.41
C GLY A 7 -4.49 -8.69 -21.39
N LEU A 8 -5.06 -9.54 -20.54
CA LEU A 8 -5.92 -9.11 -19.42
C LEU A 8 -5.18 -8.20 -18.43
N GLN A 9 -3.95 -8.59 -18.06
CA GLN A 9 -3.11 -7.77 -17.19
C GLN A 9 -2.84 -6.40 -17.80
N PHE A 10 -2.56 -6.36 -19.09
CA PHE A 10 -2.31 -5.09 -19.78
C PHE A 10 -3.59 -4.26 -19.89
N ALA A 11 -4.74 -4.84 -20.20
CA ALA A 11 -6.01 -4.13 -20.24
C ALA A 11 -6.35 -3.48 -18.90
N LEU A 12 -6.18 -4.20 -17.81
CA LEU A 12 -6.47 -3.70 -16.45
C LEU A 12 -5.45 -2.67 -15.96
N PHE A 13 -4.16 -2.96 -16.07
CA PHE A 13 -3.13 -2.21 -15.34
C PHE A 13 -2.12 -1.49 -16.24
N GLY A 14 -2.18 -1.68 -17.55
CA GLY A 14 -1.23 -1.11 -18.50
C GLY A 14 0.15 -1.78 -18.45
N LEU A 15 1.14 -1.10 -19.04
CA LEU A 15 2.53 -1.56 -19.01
C LEU A 15 3.06 -1.56 -17.57
N GLN A 16 3.71 -2.66 -17.20
CA GLN A 16 4.24 -2.82 -15.86
C GLN A 16 5.67 -2.26 -15.75
N PRO A 17 6.09 -1.81 -14.56
CA PRO A 17 7.46 -1.40 -14.34
C PRO A 17 8.45 -2.50 -14.75
N GLY A 18 9.42 -2.15 -15.59
CA GLY A 18 10.39 -3.10 -16.15
C GLY A 18 9.91 -3.92 -17.35
N GLN A 19 8.63 -3.86 -17.69
CA GLN A 19 8.10 -4.52 -18.89
C GLN A 19 8.36 -3.66 -20.12
N LYS A 20 9.06 -4.24 -21.09
CA LYS A 20 9.28 -3.57 -22.39
C LYS A 20 7.99 -3.64 -23.21
N GLY A 21 7.56 -2.51 -23.78
CA GLY A 21 6.40 -2.49 -24.68
C GLY A 21 6.52 -3.45 -25.86
N SER A 22 7.75 -3.75 -26.29
CA SER A 22 8.04 -4.72 -27.33
C SER A 22 7.62 -6.17 -26.98
N SER A 23 7.44 -6.47 -25.69
CA SER A 23 6.97 -7.81 -25.28
C SER A 23 5.47 -8.01 -25.47
N ILE A 24 4.72 -6.93 -25.70
CA ILE A 24 3.27 -6.96 -25.93
C ILE A 24 2.95 -6.80 -27.41
N LEU A 25 3.77 -6.04 -28.13
CA LEU A 25 3.61 -5.88 -29.57
C LEU A 25 4.00 -7.17 -30.31
N ARG A 26 3.15 -7.56 -31.25
CA ARG A 26 3.50 -8.62 -32.20
C ARG A 26 4.68 -8.15 -33.06
N GLN A 27 5.62 -9.04 -33.31
CA GLN A 27 6.78 -8.73 -34.15
C GLN A 27 6.30 -8.32 -35.57
N GLY A 28 6.83 -7.19 -36.06
CA GLY A 28 6.44 -6.61 -37.33
C GLY A 28 5.21 -5.71 -37.34
N THR A 29 4.62 -5.40 -36.14
CA THR A 29 3.53 -4.45 -36.03
C THR A 29 3.96 -3.21 -35.23
N ASP A 30 3.40 -2.05 -35.60
CA ASP A 30 3.68 -0.76 -34.95
C ASP A 30 2.62 -0.35 -33.95
N ASN A 31 1.47 -1.05 -33.95
CA ASN A 31 0.35 -0.76 -33.06
C ASN A 31 -0.20 -2.03 -32.42
N ALA A 32 -0.67 -1.93 -31.18
CA ALA A 32 -1.50 -2.96 -30.56
C ALA A 32 -2.68 -2.31 -29.86
N TYR A 33 -3.81 -2.98 -29.92
CA TYR A 33 -5.05 -2.56 -29.28
C TYR A 33 -5.57 -3.69 -28.39
N THR A 34 -6.04 -3.32 -27.21
CA THR A 34 -6.66 -4.27 -26.28
C THR A 34 -7.98 -3.67 -25.81
N CYS A 35 -9.03 -4.48 -25.91
CA CYS A 35 -10.36 -4.17 -25.42
C CYS A 35 -10.77 -5.27 -24.45
N LEU A 36 -11.29 -4.88 -23.29
CA LEU A 36 -11.77 -5.79 -22.26
C LEU A 36 -13.11 -5.29 -21.74
N ASP A 37 -14.14 -6.11 -21.90
CA ASP A 37 -15.45 -5.89 -21.31
C ASP A 37 -15.55 -6.77 -20.05
N ILE A 38 -15.85 -6.14 -18.91
CA ILE A 38 -16.02 -6.79 -17.62
C ILE A 38 -17.32 -6.32 -16.98
N GLU A 39 -17.95 -7.19 -16.24
CA GLU A 39 -19.10 -6.84 -15.41
C GLU A 39 -18.65 -6.65 -13.96
N ILE A 40 -18.96 -5.49 -13.38
CA ILE A 40 -18.65 -5.15 -12.00
C ILE A 40 -19.94 -4.61 -11.36
N ASP A 41 -20.40 -5.27 -10.31
CA ASP A 41 -21.62 -4.89 -9.57
C ASP A 41 -22.87 -4.72 -10.46
N GLY A 42 -22.96 -5.52 -11.56
CA GLY A 42 -24.07 -5.49 -12.52
C GLY A 42 -23.93 -4.42 -13.61
N GLU A 43 -22.85 -3.65 -13.62
CA GLU A 43 -22.55 -2.69 -14.69
C GLU A 43 -21.47 -3.22 -15.63
N ILE A 44 -21.65 -3.02 -16.94
CA ILE A 44 -20.64 -3.36 -17.94
C ILE A 44 -19.64 -2.22 -18.03
N VAL A 45 -18.39 -2.56 -17.76
CA VAL A 45 -17.24 -1.65 -17.86
C VAL A 45 -16.37 -2.10 -19.03
N LYS A 46 -16.19 -1.24 -20.02
CA LYS A 46 -15.33 -1.47 -21.18
C LYS A 46 -14.03 -0.70 -21.01
N LEU A 47 -12.91 -1.43 -21.09
CA LEU A 47 -11.56 -0.89 -20.97
C LEU A 47 -10.84 -1.02 -22.31
N GLU A 48 -10.37 0.09 -22.87
CA GLU A 48 -9.66 0.12 -24.14
C GLU A 48 -8.27 0.73 -23.95
N ARG A 49 -7.24 0.06 -24.45
CA ARG A 49 -5.86 0.55 -24.42
C ARG A 49 -5.16 0.35 -25.76
N THR A 50 -4.35 1.32 -26.13
CA THR A 50 -3.56 1.30 -27.34
C THR A 50 -2.08 1.49 -27.02
N ILE A 51 -1.24 0.73 -27.72
CA ILE A 51 0.21 0.88 -27.72
C ILE A 51 0.63 1.28 -29.12
N LYS A 52 1.51 2.23 -29.22
CA LYS A 52 2.11 2.69 -30.49
C LYS A 52 3.64 2.66 -30.41
N LYS A 53 4.24 2.23 -31.49
CA LYS A 53 5.69 2.33 -31.69
C LYS A 53 5.99 3.63 -32.42
N SER A 54 6.84 4.45 -31.82
CA SER A 54 7.26 5.69 -32.45
C SER A 54 8.28 5.44 -33.56
N LYS A 55 8.49 6.42 -34.44
CA LYS A 55 9.51 6.36 -35.49
C LYS A 55 10.93 6.15 -34.93
N SER A 56 11.18 6.58 -33.70
CA SER A 56 12.44 6.35 -32.97
C SER A 56 12.60 4.93 -32.40
N GLY A 57 11.60 4.05 -32.59
CA GLY A 57 11.59 2.68 -32.06
C GLY A 57 11.13 2.56 -30.61
N SER A 58 10.86 3.68 -29.93
CA SER A 58 10.31 3.66 -28.57
C SER A 58 8.83 3.28 -28.61
N ILE A 59 8.39 2.46 -27.64
CA ILE A 59 7.00 2.01 -27.56
C ILE A 59 6.37 2.72 -26.39
N THR A 60 5.32 3.47 -26.67
CA THR A 60 4.57 4.25 -25.68
C THR A 60 3.13 3.76 -25.62
N GLN A 61 2.57 3.78 -24.44
CA GLN A 61 1.15 3.61 -24.25
C GLN A 61 0.48 4.97 -24.53
N ASP A 62 -0.51 4.94 -25.41
CA ASP A 62 -1.34 6.10 -25.73
C ASP A 62 -2.44 6.30 -24.69
N SER A 63 -3.32 7.29 -24.88
CA SER A 63 -4.49 7.49 -24.05
C SER A 63 -5.31 6.21 -23.96
N SER A 64 -5.96 6.02 -22.83
CA SER A 64 -6.80 4.85 -22.57
C SER A 64 -8.23 5.29 -22.41
N THR A 65 -9.18 4.50 -22.84
CA THR A 65 -10.59 4.83 -22.74
C THR A 65 -11.29 3.87 -21.80
N ILE A 66 -12.12 4.41 -20.92
CA ILE A 66 -13.04 3.65 -20.09
C ILE A 66 -14.48 4.04 -20.46
N THR A 67 -15.33 3.04 -20.61
CA THR A 67 -16.77 3.25 -20.82
C THR A 67 -17.53 2.52 -19.74
N ILE A 68 -18.38 3.23 -19.00
CA ILE A 68 -19.24 2.68 -17.95
C ILE A 68 -20.68 3.06 -18.31
N GLY A 69 -21.48 2.05 -18.67
CA GLY A 69 -22.80 2.28 -19.25
C GLY A 69 -22.71 3.14 -20.52
N GLU A 70 -23.32 4.33 -20.52
CA GLU A 70 -23.28 5.26 -21.65
C GLU A 70 -22.14 6.31 -21.57
N LYS A 71 -21.43 6.38 -20.45
CA LYS A 71 -20.36 7.37 -20.24
C LYS A 71 -19.03 6.83 -20.73
N LYS A 72 -18.46 7.54 -21.71
CA LYS A 72 -17.13 7.27 -22.24
C LYS A 72 -16.17 8.37 -21.79
N GLU A 73 -15.10 7.98 -21.12
CA GLU A 73 -14.05 8.87 -20.61
C GLU A 73 -12.70 8.48 -21.21
N GLU A 74 -11.96 9.46 -21.70
CA GLU A 74 -10.58 9.29 -22.14
C GLU A 74 -9.66 9.72 -21.00
N LEU A 75 -8.78 8.81 -20.58
CA LEU A 75 -7.96 8.97 -19.40
C LEU A 75 -6.48 8.77 -19.74
N SER A 76 -5.63 9.47 -19.02
CA SER A 76 -4.19 9.18 -19.04
C SER A 76 -3.93 7.78 -18.46
N THR A 77 -2.74 7.23 -18.71
CA THR A 77 -2.35 5.91 -18.20
C THR A 77 -2.43 5.79 -16.68
N MET A 78 -2.13 6.87 -15.95
CA MET A 78 -2.20 6.89 -14.49
C MET A 78 -3.64 6.96 -13.99
N GLU A 79 -4.43 7.85 -14.52
CA GLU A 79 -5.86 8.01 -14.17
C GLU A 79 -6.65 6.72 -14.45
N MET A 80 -6.40 6.12 -15.62
CA MET A 80 -7.02 4.84 -15.97
C MET A 80 -6.66 3.73 -14.97
N LYS A 81 -5.42 3.67 -14.52
CA LYS A 81 -4.99 2.71 -13.51
C LYS A 81 -5.67 2.95 -12.16
N GLU A 82 -5.74 4.20 -11.71
CA GLU A 82 -6.42 4.56 -10.47
C GLU A 82 -7.93 4.27 -10.55
N ARG A 83 -8.53 4.54 -11.69
CA ARG A 83 -9.95 4.25 -11.92
C ARG A 83 -10.26 2.76 -11.85
N VAL A 84 -9.44 1.93 -12.53
CA VAL A 84 -9.56 0.46 -12.49
C VAL A 84 -9.38 -0.08 -11.07
N ILE A 85 -8.38 0.40 -10.32
CA ILE A 85 -8.13 0.00 -8.94
C ILE A 85 -9.33 0.36 -8.04
N SER A 86 -9.91 1.55 -8.24
CA SER A 86 -11.10 1.96 -7.51
C SER A 86 -12.33 1.12 -7.85
N LEU A 87 -12.55 0.79 -9.13
CA LEU A 87 -13.65 -0.07 -9.57
C LEU A 87 -13.53 -1.50 -9.03
N LEU A 88 -12.32 -2.03 -8.97
CA LEU A 88 -12.05 -3.34 -8.39
C LEU A 88 -12.04 -3.34 -6.85
N ASN A 89 -12.34 -2.19 -6.24
CA ASN A 89 -12.33 -2.00 -4.78
C ASN A 89 -10.99 -2.38 -4.13
N TYR A 90 -9.89 -2.17 -4.85
CA TYR A 90 -8.55 -2.41 -4.31
C TYR A 90 -8.12 -1.25 -3.41
N PRO A 91 -7.40 -1.52 -2.31
CA PRO A 91 -6.83 -0.45 -1.48
C PRO A 91 -5.95 0.49 -2.30
N LYS A 92 -6.05 1.81 -2.05
CA LYS A 92 -5.29 2.84 -2.78
C LYS A 92 -3.77 2.64 -2.73
N GLU A 93 -3.27 1.98 -1.70
CA GLU A 93 -1.86 1.63 -1.57
C GLU A 93 -1.37 0.71 -2.71
N PHE A 94 -2.29 -0.01 -3.36
CA PHE A 94 -1.97 -0.89 -4.51
C PHE A 94 -1.82 -0.14 -5.84
N THR A 95 -2.13 1.17 -5.92
CA THR A 95 -1.96 1.93 -7.17
C THR A 95 -0.55 1.79 -7.75
N LYS A 96 0.47 1.79 -6.90
CA LYS A 96 1.86 1.57 -7.31
C LYS A 96 2.23 0.09 -7.53
N LYS A 97 1.42 -0.84 -7.02
CA LYS A 97 1.74 -2.27 -6.92
C LYS A 97 0.59 -3.19 -7.35
N SER A 98 -0.38 -2.66 -8.11
CA SER A 98 -1.55 -3.38 -8.63
C SER A 98 -1.20 -4.69 -9.35
N ASN A 99 -0.04 -4.73 -9.97
CA ASN A 99 0.50 -5.90 -10.61
C ASN A 99 0.71 -7.09 -9.65
N LEU A 100 1.12 -6.83 -8.40
CA LEU A 100 1.38 -7.91 -7.44
C LEU A 100 0.09 -8.69 -7.11
N LEU A 101 -1.02 -7.99 -6.86
CA LEU A 101 -2.27 -8.66 -6.54
C LEU A 101 -2.72 -9.55 -7.71
N TYR A 102 -2.73 -9.01 -8.94
CA TYR A 102 -3.09 -9.78 -10.13
C TYR A 102 -2.19 -11.00 -10.32
N LYS A 103 -0.89 -10.83 -10.17
CA LYS A 103 0.09 -11.93 -10.28
C LYS A 103 -0.13 -13.02 -9.24
N PHE A 104 -0.54 -12.68 -8.03
CA PHE A 104 -0.73 -13.67 -6.97
C PHE A 104 -2.12 -14.28 -6.92
N THR A 105 -3.14 -13.62 -7.47
CA THR A 105 -4.53 -14.09 -7.39
C THR A 105 -5.07 -14.65 -8.70
N VAL A 106 -4.66 -14.08 -9.84
CA VAL A 106 -5.20 -14.42 -11.15
C VAL A 106 -4.18 -15.15 -12.02
N TYR A 107 -2.97 -14.63 -12.07
CA TYR A 107 -1.91 -15.19 -12.90
C TYR A 107 -0.57 -15.14 -12.19
N THR A 108 -0.15 -16.27 -11.66
CA THR A 108 1.19 -16.43 -11.09
C THR A 108 2.07 -17.14 -12.10
N PRO A 109 3.09 -16.49 -12.66
CA PRO A 109 4.11 -17.16 -13.45
C PRO A 109 4.75 -18.29 -12.64
N GLN A 110 4.94 -19.43 -13.27
CA GLN A 110 5.45 -20.64 -12.58
C GLN A 110 6.77 -20.41 -11.85
N GLU A 111 7.65 -19.63 -12.42
CA GLU A 111 8.93 -19.24 -11.81
C GLU A 111 8.76 -18.33 -10.58
N GLU A 112 7.83 -17.37 -10.61
CA GLU A 112 7.58 -16.46 -9.49
C GLU A 112 6.91 -17.18 -8.31
N MET A 113 6.00 -18.12 -8.57
CA MET A 113 5.41 -18.97 -7.54
C MET A 113 6.48 -19.79 -6.82
N LYS A 114 7.36 -20.42 -7.60
CA LYS A 114 8.46 -21.21 -7.07
C LYS A 114 9.42 -20.39 -6.21
N ALA A 115 9.75 -19.18 -6.65
CA ALA A 115 10.58 -18.26 -5.90
C ALA A 115 9.96 -17.91 -4.53
N ILE A 116 8.64 -17.62 -4.49
CA ILE A 116 7.96 -17.29 -3.22
C ILE A 116 7.95 -18.49 -2.26
N VAL A 117 7.67 -19.69 -2.78
CA VAL A 117 7.63 -20.90 -1.94
C VAL A 117 9.00 -21.22 -1.35
N GLN A 118 10.07 -20.96 -2.10
CA GLN A 118 11.46 -21.21 -1.68
C GLN A 118 12.05 -20.12 -0.77
N GLU A 119 11.38 -18.96 -0.67
CA GLU A 119 11.83 -17.86 0.18
C GLU A 119 11.70 -18.19 1.67
N LYS A 120 12.50 -17.50 2.50
CA LYS A 120 12.45 -17.62 3.95
C LYS A 120 11.05 -17.28 4.48
N PRO A 121 10.59 -17.91 5.57
CA PRO A 121 9.24 -17.69 6.13
C PRO A 121 8.90 -16.21 6.38
N GLU A 122 9.88 -15.42 6.84
CA GLU A 122 9.69 -13.97 7.08
C GLU A 122 9.44 -13.19 5.79
N VAL A 123 10.16 -13.53 4.71
CA VAL A 123 10.01 -12.88 3.40
C VAL A 123 8.64 -13.23 2.83
N ARG A 124 8.22 -14.51 2.91
CA ARG A 124 6.89 -14.95 2.50
C ARG A 124 5.79 -14.22 3.26
N LEU A 125 5.93 -14.13 4.58
CA LEU A 125 4.96 -13.43 5.44
C LEU A 125 4.88 -11.94 5.10
N ASN A 126 6.01 -11.28 4.88
CA ASN A 126 6.05 -9.89 4.49
C ASN A 126 5.45 -9.66 3.10
N THR A 127 5.69 -10.56 2.14
CA THR A 127 5.09 -10.52 0.81
C THR A 127 3.57 -10.66 0.91
N LEU A 128 3.06 -11.60 1.70
CA LEU A 128 1.63 -11.77 1.93
C LEU A 128 0.99 -10.56 2.65
N ARG A 129 1.64 -10.06 3.69
CA ARG A 129 1.18 -8.84 4.39
C ARG A 129 1.08 -7.66 3.45
N HIS A 130 2.07 -7.52 2.59
CA HIS A 130 2.13 -6.48 1.60
C HIS A 130 1.04 -6.65 0.52
N LEU A 131 0.81 -7.89 0.08
CA LEU A 131 -0.21 -8.27 -0.88
C LEU A 131 -1.62 -7.96 -0.36
N PHE A 132 -1.91 -8.32 0.89
CA PHE A 132 -3.23 -8.11 1.50
C PHE A 132 -3.40 -6.72 2.16
N GLY A 133 -2.46 -5.81 1.99
CA GLY A 133 -2.53 -4.46 2.57
C GLY A 133 -2.49 -4.44 4.10
N ILE A 134 -1.99 -5.53 4.74
CA ILE A 134 -1.95 -5.67 6.20
C ILE A 134 -0.78 -4.90 6.81
N ASP A 135 0.14 -4.40 6.00
CA ASP A 135 1.28 -3.57 6.45
C ASP A 135 0.86 -2.33 7.25
N ARG A 136 -0.34 -1.79 6.99
CA ARG A 136 -0.91 -0.69 7.78
C ARG A 136 -1.06 -1.06 9.26
N TYR A 137 -1.46 -2.29 9.58
CA TYR A 137 -1.62 -2.74 10.97
C TYR A 137 -0.27 -2.90 11.67
N LYS A 138 0.77 -3.33 10.95
CA LYS A 138 2.13 -3.35 11.47
C LYS A 138 2.61 -1.94 11.83
N ARG A 139 2.39 -0.96 10.95
CA ARG A 139 2.73 0.46 11.23
C ARG A 139 1.94 1.04 12.40
N ILE A 140 0.66 0.71 12.50
CA ILE A 140 -0.18 1.14 13.64
C ILE A 140 0.40 0.57 14.94
N LYS A 141 0.76 -0.72 14.96
CA LYS A 141 1.37 -1.37 16.12
C LYS A 141 2.70 -0.69 16.50
N GLU A 142 3.60 -0.50 15.55
CA GLU A 142 4.89 0.16 15.77
C GLU A 142 4.72 1.59 16.31
N ASN A 143 3.80 2.36 15.76
CA ASN A 143 3.49 3.71 16.24
C ASN A 143 2.88 3.69 17.65
N ALA A 144 2.01 2.72 17.95
CA ALA A 144 1.43 2.55 19.29
C ALA A 144 2.50 2.16 20.31
N GLU A 145 3.48 1.33 19.96
CA GLU A 145 4.59 0.97 20.84
C GLU A 145 5.47 2.18 21.18
N ILE A 146 5.73 3.06 20.19
CA ILE A 146 6.47 4.32 20.43
C ILE A 146 5.71 5.22 21.39
N LEU A 147 4.40 5.36 21.20
CA LEU A 147 3.55 6.18 22.09
C LEU A 147 3.52 5.61 23.51
N LEU A 148 3.34 4.29 23.63
CA LEU A 148 3.36 3.56 24.90
C LEU A 148 4.67 3.79 25.66
N LYS A 149 5.80 3.74 24.97
CA LYS A 149 7.11 4.03 25.57
C LYS A 149 7.17 5.46 26.12
N LYS A 150 6.76 6.46 25.34
CA LYS A 150 6.73 7.87 25.79
C LYS A 150 5.84 8.07 27.01
N ILE A 151 4.66 7.43 27.04
CA ILE A 151 3.75 7.50 28.19
C ILE A 151 4.41 6.87 29.42
N LYS A 152 4.99 5.68 29.29
CA LYS A 152 5.68 5.01 30.41
C LYS A 152 6.83 5.85 30.96
N ASP A 153 7.62 6.48 30.10
CA ASP A 153 8.74 7.32 30.51
C ASP A 153 8.22 8.59 31.24
N ALA A 154 7.16 9.22 30.73
CA ALA A 154 6.52 10.35 31.39
C ALA A 154 5.88 9.97 32.74
N THR A 155 5.29 8.79 32.85
CA THR A 155 4.71 8.28 34.09
C THR A 155 5.80 8.06 35.14
N LYS A 156 6.90 7.40 34.78
CA LYS A 156 8.05 7.21 35.70
C LYS A 156 8.59 8.54 36.21
N LEU A 157 8.75 9.55 35.35
CA LEU A 157 9.24 10.87 35.74
C LEU A 157 8.29 11.53 36.74
N LYS A 158 6.98 11.43 36.52
CA LYS A 158 5.98 11.96 37.48
C LYS A 158 5.98 11.20 38.80
N GLU A 159 6.16 9.90 38.80
CA GLU A 159 6.28 9.08 40.02
C GLU A 159 7.48 9.51 40.87
N VAL A 160 8.63 9.78 40.24
CA VAL A 160 9.81 10.32 40.94
C VAL A 160 9.51 11.68 41.56
N LEU A 161 8.91 12.60 40.80
CA LEU A 161 8.54 13.93 41.30
C LEU A 161 7.55 13.86 42.49
N ILE A 162 6.59 12.92 42.42
CA ILE A 162 5.63 12.71 43.52
C ILE A 162 6.36 12.19 44.77
N SER A 163 7.31 11.26 44.62
CA SER A 163 8.09 10.74 45.73
C SER A 163 8.94 11.84 46.40
N GLU A 164 9.59 12.72 45.62
CA GLU A 164 10.33 13.85 46.10
C GLU A 164 9.42 14.87 46.85
N LEU A 165 8.24 15.14 46.30
CA LEU A 165 7.25 16.01 46.93
C LEU A 165 6.77 15.49 48.29
N ASN A 166 6.58 14.17 48.42
CA ASN A 166 6.20 13.54 49.67
C ASN A 166 7.31 13.64 50.73
N LEU A 167 8.57 13.40 50.30
CA LEU A 167 9.73 13.59 51.18
C LEU A 167 9.86 15.05 51.69
N LEU A 168 9.63 16.03 50.80
CA LEU A 168 9.66 17.45 51.20
C LEU A 168 8.52 17.80 52.15
N LYS A 169 7.34 17.25 51.96
CA LYS A 169 6.20 17.46 52.89
C LYS A 169 6.48 16.89 54.29
N GLU A 170 7.08 15.70 54.36
CA GLU A 170 7.48 15.08 55.63
C GLU A 170 8.54 15.93 56.35
N LYS A 171 9.57 16.40 55.63
CA LYS A 171 10.58 17.32 56.21
C LYS A 171 9.96 18.61 56.73
N PHE A 172 9.09 19.24 55.96
CA PHE A 172 8.40 20.45 56.35
C PHE A 172 7.51 20.26 57.58
N ALA A 173 6.81 19.12 57.67
CA ALA A 173 6.01 18.78 58.82
C ALA A 173 6.87 18.62 60.09
N SER A 174 8.00 17.92 59.99
CA SER A 174 8.93 17.71 61.10
C SER A 174 9.59 19.02 61.59
N GLU A 175 9.98 19.91 60.67
CA GLU A 175 10.53 21.22 60.98
C GLU A 175 9.50 22.14 61.65
N ASN A 176 8.24 22.10 61.22
CA ASN A 176 7.17 22.86 61.85
C ASN A 176 6.87 22.39 63.29
N GLU A 177 6.87 21.06 63.51
CA GLU A 177 6.71 20.53 64.85
C GLU A 177 7.86 20.98 65.81
N MET A 178 9.10 20.97 65.31
CA MET A 178 10.23 21.47 66.07
C MET A 178 10.10 22.96 66.39
N LYS A 179 9.68 23.79 65.44
CA LYS A 179 9.43 25.22 65.66
C LYS A 179 8.37 25.44 66.68
N ILE A 180 7.27 24.74 66.69
CA ILE A 180 6.19 24.85 67.64
C ILE A 180 6.66 24.45 69.06
N LYS A 181 7.49 23.43 69.18
CA LYS A 181 8.09 23.04 70.50
C LYS A 181 9.04 24.08 71.03
N LEU A 182 9.85 24.71 70.18
CA LEU A 182 10.78 25.76 70.57
C LEU A 182 10.10 27.10 70.97
N THR A 183 8.90 27.38 70.42
CA THR A 183 8.13 28.60 70.77
C THR A 183 7.22 28.44 71.99
N ARG A 184 7.05 27.22 72.51
CA ARG A 184 6.23 26.91 73.68
C ARG A 184 7.04 26.64 74.96
N GLY A 185 8.36 26.63 74.92
CA GLY A 185 9.27 26.56 76.04
C GLY A 185 9.87 27.94 76.37
#